data_b9ed8e1e80752274d0e3c32702e7acf8
#
_entry.id   b9ed8e1e80752274d0e3c32702e7acf8
#
_cell.length_a   1.000
_cell.length_b   1.000
_cell.length_c   1.000
_cell.angle_alpha   90.00
_cell.angle_beta   90.00
_cell.angle_gamma   90.00
#
_symmetry.space_group_name_H-M   'P 1'
#
loop_
_entity.id
_entity.type
_entity.pdbx_description
1 polymer ?
#
loop_
_entity_poly.entity_id
_entity_poly.type
_entity_poly.pdbx_seq_one_letter_code
_entity_poly.pdbx_strand_id
1 'polypeptide(L)'
;MRKIFMDIETDALLDDMTCVHCIAIAINEDKPKAYGPDDLEEGVSEMLHADMLIGHNIIGFDYPALMKFGRTRLIKNFDATFRDTLICSRLLYPDLKEDDWRRMHSPARKEFPKDCYGRHSLKAWGYRLGHHKGKFLEETQDYGTYTEDMADYCKR
;
A
#
# COMPACT_ATOMS: atom_id res chain seq x y z
N MET A 1 -18.27 12.57 1.16
CA MET A 1 -17.09 11.96 1.85
C MET A 1 -16.07 11.59 0.78
N ARG A 2 -14.95 12.30 0.78
CA ARG A 2 -13.82 12.07 -0.15
C ARG A 2 -12.91 11.00 0.44
N LYS A 3 -12.94 9.79 -0.12
CA LYS A 3 -12.07 8.68 0.24
C LYS A 3 -10.85 8.72 -0.67
N ILE A 4 -9.67 8.64 -0.09
CA ILE A 4 -8.42 8.53 -0.84
C ILE A 4 -7.75 7.22 -0.46
N PHE A 5 -7.54 6.37 -1.46
CA PHE A 5 -6.70 5.18 -1.37
C PHE A 5 -5.29 5.59 -1.74
N MET A 6 -4.32 5.19 -0.95
CA MET A 6 -2.93 5.56 -1.19
C MET A 6 -1.94 4.45 -0.88
N ASP A 7 -0.83 4.50 -1.56
CA ASP A 7 0.36 3.67 -1.36
C ASP A 7 1.59 4.52 -1.69
N ILE A 8 2.75 4.21 -1.10
CA ILE A 8 4.02 4.89 -1.40
C ILE A 8 5.11 3.88 -1.70
N GLU A 9 6.10 4.31 -2.49
CA GLU A 9 7.35 3.58 -2.64
C GLU A 9 8.51 4.41 -2.09
N THR A 10 9.44 3.73 -1.44
CA THR A 10 10.60 4.31 -0.76
C THR A 10 11.86 3.51 -1.08
N ASP A 11 13.02 4.09 -0.85
CA ASP A 11 14.31 3.45 -1.06
C ASP A 11 14.66 2.37 -0.04
N ALA A 12 14.02 2.40 1.16
CA ALA A 12 14.24 1.44 2.22
C ALA A 12 13.05 1.38 3.19
N LEU A 13 13.15 0.55 4.23
CA LEU A 13 12.21 0.55 5.35
C LEU A 13 12.37 1.81 6.20
N LEU A 14 11.35 2.10 7.03
CA LEU A 14 11.19 3.37 7.75
C LEU A 14 12.45 3.85 8.49
N ASP A 15 13.21 2.97 9.11
CA ASP A 15 14.40 3.33 9.88
C ASP A 15 15.55 3.80 8.97
N ASP A 16 15.75 3.09 7.85
CA ASP A 16 16.89 3.28 6.93
C ASP A 16 16.54 4.16 5.71
N MET A 17 15.25 4.43 5.47
CA MET A 17 14.84 5.18 4.29
C MET A 17 15.42 6.59 4.24
N THR A 18 15.83 7.00 3.04
CA THR A 18 16.37 8.32 2.75
C THR A 18 15.52 9.14 1.80
N CYS A 19 14.57 8.52 1.08
CA CYS A 19 13.62 9.24 0.23
C CYS A 19 12.29 8.48 0.04
N VAL A 20 11.27 9.24 -0.36
CA VAL A 20 10.02 8.74 -0.93
C VAL A 20 10.11 8.93 -2.43
N HIS A 21 10.01 7.84 -3.19
CA HIS A 21 10.11 7.84 -4.64
C HIS A 21 8.83 8.30 -5.32
N CYS A 22 7.70 7.76 -4.88
CA CYS A 22 6.40 8.15 -5.42
C CYS A 22 5.27 7.89 -4.45
N ILE A 23 4.13 8.54 -4.72
CA ILE A 23 2.85 8.32 -4.05
C ILE A 23 1.84 7.96 -5.12
N ALA A 24 1.11 6.86 -4.97
CA ALA A 24 -0.06 6.55 -5.78
C ALA A 24 -1.33 6.89 -5.02
N ILE A 25 -2.26 7.54 -5.69
CA ILE A 25 -3.53 7.99 -5.11
C ILE A 25 -4.68 7.63 -6.04
N ALA A 26 -5.73 7.02 -5.48
CA ALA A 26 -7.03 6.88 -6.13
C ALA A 26 -8.10 7.59 -5.30
N ILE A 27 -8.91 8.43 -5.92
CA ILE A 27 -9.97 9.20 -5.27
C ILE A 27 -11.29 8.50 -5.54
N ASN A 28 -11.96 8.04 -4.48
CA ASN A 28 -13.21 7.28 -4.54
C ASN A 28 -13.08 6.06 -5.47
N GLU A 29 -13.68 6.10 -6.66
CA GLU A 29 -13.68 5.03 -7.67
C GLU A 29 -12.84 5.38 -8.90
N ASP A 30 -12.09 6.49 -8.84
CA ASP A 30 -11.24 6.93 -9.94
C ASP A 30 -10.04 5.99 -10.12
N LYS A 31 -9.46 6.03 -11.33
CA LYS A 31 -8.21 5.32 -11.59
C LYS A 31 -7.07 5.93 -10.77
N PRO A 32 -6.16 5.12 -10.22
CA PRO A 32 -5.03 5.64 -9.47
C PRO A 32 -4.09 6.46 -10.36
N LYS A 33 -3.64 7.61 -9.82
CA LYS A 33 -2.58 8.46 -10.37
C LYS A 33 -1.35 8.30 -9.49
N ALA A 34 -0.18 8.14 -10.10
CA ALA A 34 1.10 8.22 -9.39
C ALA A 34 1.69 9.61 -9.53
N TYR A 35 2.35 10.05 -8.47
CA TYR A 35 3.09 11.30 -8.35
C TYR A 35 4.55 10.92 -8.07
N GLY A 36 5.42 11.19 -9.04
CA GLY A 36 6.86 10.91 -8.95
C GLY A 36 7.62 11.94 -8.10
N PRO A 37 8.96 11.90 -8.12
CA PRO A 37 9.78 12.76 -7.29
C PRO A 37 9.51 14.25 -7.46
N ASP A 38 9.20 14.68 -8.69
CA ASP A 38 8.95 16.09 -9.03
C ASP A 38 7.55 16.56 -8.61
N ASP A 39 6.58 15.64 -8.53
CA ASP A 39 5.18 15.92 -8.25
C ASP A 39 4.71 15.47 -6.85
N LEU A 40 5.63 15.01 -6.00
CA LEU A 40 5.28 14.49 -4.66
C LEU A 40 4.46 15.47 -3.82
N GLU A 41 4.75 16.78 -3.93
CA GLU A 41 4.01 17.81 -3.19
C GLU A 41 2.56 17.93 -3.65
N GLU A 42 2.30 17.74 -4.94
CA GLU A 42 0.94 17.69 -5.48
C GLU A 42 0.19 16.48 -4.89
N GLY A 43 0.82 15.29 -4.90
CA GLY A 43 0.25 14.08 -4.30
C GLY A 43 -0.08 14.26 -2.82
N VAL A 44 0.84 14.83 -2.02
CA VAL A 44 0.59 15.15 -0.61
C VAL A 44 -0.55 16.17 -0.47
N SER A 45 -0.60 17.20 -1.32
CA SER A 45 -1.68 18.19 -1.30
C SER A 45 -3.05 17.56 -1.55
N GLU A 46 -3.14 16.59 -2.48
CA GLU A 46 -4.39 15.84 -2.71
C GLU A 46 -4.86 15.10 -1.46
N MET A 47 -3.94 14.51 -0.71
CA MET A 47 -4.27 13.80 0.54
C MET A 47 -4.89 14.71 1.59
N LEU A 48 -4.51 15.99 1.66
CA LEU A 48 -5.04 16.95 2.66
C LEU A 48 -6.52 17.23 2.49
N HIS A 49 -7.09 16.94 1.33
CA HIS A 49 -8.51 17.12 1.04
C HIS A 49 -9.33 15.87 1.30
N ALA A 50 -8.75 14.83 1.92
CA ALA A 50 -9.46 13.61 2.24
C ALA A 50 -10.31 13.74 3.51
N ASP A 51 -11.52 13.20 3.47
CA ASP A 51 -12.28 12.88 4.69
C ASP A 51 -11.78 11.56 5.30
N MET A 52 -11.27 10.66 4.45
CA MET A 52 -10.74 9.36 4.87
C MET A 52 -9.54 8.97 3.99
N LEU A 53 -8.42 8.61 4.65
CA LEU A 53 -7.27 7.96 4.03
C LEU A 53 -7.31 6.45 4.25
N ILE A 54 -7.13 5.70 3.18
CA ILE A 54 -7.16 4.24 3.17
C ILE A 54 -5.84 3.74 2.58
N GLY A 55 -5.15 2.88 3.31
CA GLY A 55 -3.91 2.24 2.86
C GLY A 55 -3.67 0.93 3.60
N HIS A 56 -2.70 0.16 3.15
CA HIS A 56 -2.32 -1.09 3.78
C HIS A 56 -1.07 -0.91 4.62
N ASN A 57 -1.20 -0.99 5.94
CA ASN A 57 -0.16 -0.60 6.90
C ASN A 57 0.16 0.91 6.90
N ILE A 58 -0.79 1.71 6.47
CA ILE A 58 -0.63 3.17 6.35
C ILE A 58 -0.22 3.83 7.66
N ILE A 59 -0.73 3.35 8.79
CA ILE A 59 -0.39 3.87 10.13
C ILE A 59 1.02 3.46 10.54
N GLY A 60 1.46 2.25 10.13
CA GLY A 60 2.76 1.71 10.50
C GLY A 60 3.89 2.10 9.55
N PHE A 61 3.58 2.53 8.33
CA PHE A 61 4.61 2.81 7.32
C PHE A 61 4.38 4.11 6.55
N ASP A 62 3.35 4.18 5.70
CA ASP A 62 3.23 5.28 4.71
C ASP A 62 3.14 6.65 5.38
N TYR A 63 2.26 6.79 6.37
CA TYR A 63 2.10 8.05 7.07
C TYR A 63 3.37 8.47 7.85
N PRO A 64 4.01 7.61 8.67
CA PRO A 64 5.30 7.91 9.29
C PRO A 64 6.41 8.24 8.30
N ALA A 65 6.46 7.56 7.14
CA ALA A 65 7.42 7.83 6.09
C ALA A 65 7.28 9.26 5.52
N LEU A 66 6.06 9.65 5.16
CA LEU A 66 5.77 11.01 4.71
C LEU A 66 6.10 12.06 5.77
N MET A 67 5.85 11.75 7.05
CA MET A 67 6.19 12.63 8.18
C MET A 67 7.71 12.79 8.34
N LYS A 68 8.50 11.71 8.18
CA LYS A 68 9.97 11.72 8.29
C LYS A 68 10.60 12.64 7.25
N PHE A 69 10.04 12.74 6.04
CA PHE A 69 10.60 13.54 4.93
C PHE A 69 10.16 15.01 4.89
N GLY A 70 9.74 15.56 6.03
CA GLY A 70 9.48 16.99 6.14
C GLY A 70 8.23 17.47 5.40
N ARG A 71 7.45 16.56 4.85
CA ARG A 71 6.10 16.86 4.31
C ARG A 71 5.11 17.22 5.44
N THR A 72 5.64 17.34 6.66
CA THR A 72 4.93 17.59 7.92
C THR A 72 4.15 18.91 7.97
N ARG A 73 4.59 19.95 7.24
CA ARG A 73 3.86 21.23 7.25
C ARG A 73 2.46 21.10 6.68
N LEU A 74 2.32 20.20 5.72
CA LEU A 74 1.03 19.91 5.07
C LEU A 74 0.18 18.97 5.93
N ILE A 75 0.81 18.09 6.72
CA ILE A 75 0.13 16.98 7.41
C ILE A 75 -0.20 17.31 8.89
N LYS A 76 0.39 18.36 9.48
CA LYS A 76 0.19 18.70 10.91
C LYS A 76 -1.25 19.03 11.34
N ASN A 77 -2.13 19.38 10.41
CA ASN A 77 -3.53 19.72 10.67
C ASN A 77 -4.46 18.75 9.93
N PHE A 78 -4.05 17.50 9.80
CA PHE A 78 -4.76 16.52 9.03
C PHE A 78 -5.88 15.87 9.86
N ASP A 79 -7.13 16.18 9.52
CA ASP A 79 -8.34 15.78 10.26
C ASP A 79 -9.02 14.54 9.65
N ALA A 80 -8.38 13.90 8.64
CA ALA A 80 -8.98 12.73 8.01
C ALA A 80 -8.96 11.50 8.92
N THR A 81 -9.97 10.67 8.77
CA THR A 81 -10.01 9.35 9.40
C THR A 81 -9.06 8.40 8.66
N PHE A 82 -8.19 7.72 9.38
CA PHE A 82 -7.36 6.65 8.81
C PHE A 82 -8.11 5.32 8.82
N ARG A 83 -8.03 4.61 7.69
CA ARG A 83 -8.45 3.21 7.59
C ARG A 83 -7.27 2.36 7.11
N ASP A 84 -6.65 1.70 8.06
CA ASP A 84 -5.56 0.76 7.79
C ASP A 84 -6.12 -0.62 7.47
N THR A 85 -5.98 -1.04 6.21
CA THR A 85 -6.52 -2.32 5.75
C THR A 85 -5.78 -3.53 6.30
N LEU A 86 -4.52 -3.38 6.76
CA LEU A 86 -3.81 -4.45 7.48
C LEU A 86 -4.44 -4.69 8.85
N ILE A 87 -4.75 -3.62 9.59
CA ILE A 87 -5.42 -3.72 10.89
C ILE A 87 -6.83 -4.29 10.71
N CYS A 88 -7.59 -3.75 9.75
CA CYS A 88 -8.93 -4.28 9.42
C CYS A 88 -8.88 -5.77 9.08
N SER A 89 -7.91 -6.18 8.27
CA SER A 89 -7.72 -7.58 7.89
C SER A 89 -7.48 -8.49 9.11
N ARG A 90 -6.62 -8.07 10.03
CA ARG A 90 -6.33 -8.84 11.25
C ARG A 90 -7.51 -8.95 12.19
N LEU A 91 -8.34 -7.91 12.27
CA LEU A 91 -9.53 -7.90 13.11
C LEU A 91 -10.68 -8.73 12.53
N LEU A 92 -10.88 -8.65 11.21
CA LEU A 92 -12.01 -9.30 10.54
C LEU A 92 -11.74 -10.79 10.21
N TYR A 93 -10.47 -11.17 10.07
CA TYR A 93 -10.05 -12.50 9.65
C TYR A 93 -8.97 -13.08 10.59
N PRO A 94 -9.26 -13.28 11.87
CA PRO A 94 -8.28 -13.79 12.84
C PRO A 94 -7.82 -15.21 12.50
N ASP A 95 -8.69 -16.03 11.90
CA ASP A 95 -8.44 -17.44 11.57
C ASP A 95 -7.99 -17.66 10.13
N LEU A 96 -7.40 -16.64 9.50
CA LEU A 96 -7.01 -16.62 8.10
C LEU A 96 -6.11 -17.82 7.70
N LYS A 97 -5.29 -18.29 8.64
CA LYS A 97 -4.45 -19.47 8.44
C LYS A 97 -5.26 -20.75 8.22
N GLU A 98 -6.33 -20.92 8.98
CA GLU A 98 -7.23 -22.07 8.83
C GLU A 98 -8.03 -21.99 7.54
N ASP A 99 -8.48 -20.79 7.15
CA ASP A 99 -9.20 -20.57 5.91
C ASP A 99 -8.33 -20.86 4.69
N ASP A 100 -7.06 -20.43 4.70
CA ASP A 100 -6.10 -20.76 3.66
C ASP A 100 -5.83 -22.25 3.59
N TRP A 101 -5.72 -22.91 4.74
CA TRP A 101 -5.54 -24.37 4.80
C TRP A 101 -6.73 -25.10 4.17
N ARG A 102 -7.96 -24.71 4.49
CA ARG A 102 -9.18 -25.27 3.89
C ARG A 102 -9.22 -25.07 2.37
N ARG A 103 -8.84 -23.86 1.88
CA ARG A 103 -8.74 -23.56 0.44
C ARG A 103 -7.72 -24.43 -0.27
N MET A 104 -6.55 -24.65 0.32
CA MET A 104 -5.48 -25.47 -0.27
C MET A 104 -5.88 -26.93 -0.43
N HIS A 105 -6.79 -27.43 0.40
CA HIS A 105 -7.28 -28.82 0.38
C HIS A 105 -8.62 -28.96 -0.35
N SER A 106 -9.15 -27.87 -0.92
CA SER A 106 -10.37 -27.91 -1.73
C SER A 106 -10.09 -28.46 -3.13
N PRO A 107 -11.02 -29.23 -3.73
CA PRO A 107 -10.93 -29.67 -5.13
C PRO A 107 -10.82 -28.50 -6.13
N ALA A 108 -11.36 -27.32 -5.79
CA ALA A 108 -11.28 -26.09 -6.59
C ALA A 108 -9.98 -25.29 -6.36
N ARG A 109 -8.93 -25.96 -5.95
CA ARG A 109 -7.63 -25.38 -5.60
C ARG A 109 -7.11 -24.43 -6.68
N LYS A 110 -6.98 -23.14 -6.32
CA LYS A 110 -6.13 -22.20 -7.04
C LYS A 110 -4.72 -22.25 -6.44
N GLU A 111 -3.71 -22.09 -7.26
CA GLU A 111 -2.34 -21.97 -6.77
C GLU A 111 -2.25 -20.84 -5.75
N PHE A 112 -1.79 -21.17 -4.54
CA PHE A 112 -1.60 -20.23 -3.46
C PHE A 112 -0.18 -20.39 -2.91
N PRO A 113 0.67 -19.34 -2.99
CA PRO A 113 2.05 -19.43 -2.57
C PRO A 113 2.19 -19.73 -1.09
N LYS A 114 3.14 -20.59 -0.74
CA LYS A 114 3.35 -21.01 0.65
C LYS A 114 3.75 -19.85 1.57
N ASP A 115 4.48 -18.87 1.04
CA ASP A 115 4.88 -17.65 1.76
C ASP A 115 3.72 -16.68 2.03
N CYS A 116 2.58 -16.87 1.35
CA CYS A 116 1.36 -16.10 1.58
C CYS A 116 0.41 -16.73 2.63
N TYR A 117 0.69 -17.96 3.06
CA TYR A 117 -0.16 -18.73 3.95
C TYR A 117 -0.31 -18.07 5.32
N GLY A 118 -1.54 -17.76 5.72
CA GLY A 118 -1.87 -17.07 6.97
C GLY A 118 -1.35 -15.62 7.05
N ARG A 119 -0.88 -15.05 5.93
CA ARG A 119 -0.38 -13.68 5.89
C ARG A 119 -1.50 -12.69 5.55
N HIS A 120 -1.43 -11.52 6.17
CA HIS A 120 -2.35 -10.39 5.93
C HIS A 120 -1.79 -9.37 4.92
N SER A 121 -0.67 -9.67 4.25
CA SER A 121 -0.04 -8.75 3.28
C SER A 121 -0.90 -8.55 2.03
N LEU A 122 -0.71 -7.42 1.32
CA LEU A 122 -1.36 -7.16 0.03
C LEU A 122 -1.09 -8.27 -0.98
N LYS A 123 0.15 -8.80 -1.04
CA LYS A 123 0.50 -9.96 -1.87
C LYS A 123 -0.43 -11.14 -1.58
N ALA A 124 -0.60 -11.51 -0.32
CA ALA A 124 -1.44 -12.64 0.07
C ALA A 124 -2.93 -12.39 -0.24
N TRP A 125 -3.42 -11.16 -0.03
CA TRP A 125 -4.77 -10.78 -0.40
C TRP A 125 -4.96 -10.76 -1.91
N GLY A 126 -3.98 -10.33 -2.68
CA GLY A 126 -4.00 -10.40 -4.14
C GLY A 126 -4.26 -11.83 -4.63
N TYR A 127 -3.56 -12.82 -4.07
CA TYR A 127 -3.81 -14.23 -4.39
C TYR A 127 -5.20 -14.71 -3.98
N ARG A 128 -5.71 -14.30 -2.80
CA ARG A 128 -7.05 -14.69 -2.34
C ARG A 128 -8.16 -14.12 -3.22
N LEU A 129 -7.99 -12.89 -3.68
CA LEU A 129 -8.97 -12.16 -4.49
C LEU A 129 -8.79 -12.40 -6.00
N GLY A 130 -7.68 -13.00 -6.43
CA GLY A 130 -7.35 -13.20 -7.83
C GLY A 130 -6.87 -11.92 -8.54
N HIS A 131 -6.37 -10.94 -7.79
CA HIS A 131 -5.80 -9.69 -8.26
C HIS A 131 -4.36 -9.56 -7.77
N HIS A 132 -3.38 -9.91 -8.60
CA HIS A 132 -1.95 -9.86 -8.21
C HIS A 132 -1.31 -8.55 -8.64
N LYS A 133 -0.52 -7.94 -7.75
CA LYS A 133 0.29 -6.75 -8.04
C LYS A 133 1.43 -6.98 -9.05
N GLY A 134 1.60 -8.21 -9.60
CA GLY A 134 2.74 -8.55 -10.46
C GLY A 134 4.01 -8.87 -9.64
N LYS A 135 5.14 -9.05 -10.35
CA LYS A 135 6.39 -9.52 -9.75
C LYS A 135 7.46 -8.42 -9.63
N PHE A 136 7.10 -7.16 -9.76
CA PHE A 136 8.07 -6.05 -9.77
C PHE A 136 9.04 -6.12 -8.57
N LEU A 137 8.53 -6.32 -7.35
CA LEU A 137 9.35 -6.45 -6.14
C LEU A 137 10.21 -7.73 -6.09
N GLU A 138 9.84 -8.78 -6.86
CA GLU A 138 10.60 -10.02 -6.94
C GLU A 138 11.73 -9.93 -7.99
N GLU A 139 11.59 -9.05 -8.98
CA GLU A 139 12.49 -8.88 -10.12
C GLU A 139 13.45 -7.70 -9.97
N THR A 140 13.08 -6.69 -9.18
CA THR A 140 13.88 -5.47 -8.96
C THR A 140 14.71 -5.62 -7.70
N GLN A 141 16.05 -5.56 -7.86
CA GLN A 141 17.01 -5.60 -6.74
C GLN A 141 17.45 -4.21 -6.27
N ASP A 142 17.10 -3.15 -7.02
CA ASP A 142 17.51 -1.78 -6.73
C ASP A 142 16.28 -0.91 -6.41
N TYR A 143 16.12 -0.59 -5.14
CA TYR A 143 15.12 0.34 -4.63
C TYR A 143 15.70 1.76 -4.46
N GLY A 144 16.98 1.96 -4.75
CA GLY A 144 17.67 3.23 -4.52
C GLY A 144 17.27 4.33 -5.49
N THR A 145 16.69 3.98 -6.65
CA THR A 145 16.38 4.92 -7.73
C THR A 145 14.92 4.80 -8.19
N TYR A 146 14.26 5.93 -8.34
CA TYR A 146 12.90 5.99 -8.92
C TYR A 146 12.88 5.49 -10.37
N THR A 147 11.85 4.72 -10.72
CA THR A 147 11.56 4.29 -12.09
C THR A 147 10.05 4.40 -12.39
N GLU A 148 9.70 4.56 -13.66
CA GLU A 148 8.30 4.54 -14.11
C GLU A 148 7.60 3.20 -13.80
N ASP A 149 8.35 2.08 -13.86
CA ASP A 149 7.83 0.76 -13.49
C ASP A 149 7.48 0.69 -11.99
N MET A 150 8.24 1.40 -11.13
CA MET A 150 7.93 1.55 -9.72
C MET A 150 6.61 2.33 -9.53
N ALA A 151 6.42 3.42 -10.27
CA ALA A 151 5.18 4.19 -10.23
C ALA A 151 3.97 3.36 -10.73
N ASP A 152 4.16 2.56 -11.77
CA ASP A 152 3.12 1.66 -12.28
C ASP A 152 2.80 0.53 -11.28
N TYR A 153 3.80 0.04 -10.57
CA TYR A 153 3.61 -0.93 -9.50
C TYR A 153 2.85 -0.31 -8.31
N CYS A 154 3.19 0.90 -7.90
CA CYS A 154 2.54 1.63 -6.82
C CYS A 154 1.02 1.84 -7.08
N LYS A 155 0.63 2.05 -8.34
CA LYS A 155 -0.79 2.20 -8.76
C LYS A 155 -1.63 0.92 -8.71
N ARG A 156 -1.02 -0.24 -8.57
CA ARG A 156 -1.70 -1.56 -8.55
C ARG A 156 -2.09 -1.96 -7.14
#